data_1513282c1953aec439de01b8bae82969
#
_entry.id   1513282c1953aec439de01b8bae82969
#
_cell.length_a   1.000
_cell.length_b   1.000
_cell.length_c   1.000
_cell.angle_alpha   90.00
_cell.angle_beta   90.00
_cell.angle_gamma   90.00
#
_symmetry.space_group_name_H-M   'P 1'
#
loop_
_entity.id
_entity.type
_entity.pdbx_description
1 polymer ?
#
loop_
_entity_poly.entity_id
_entity_poly.type
_entity_poly.pdbx_seq_one_letter_code
_entity_poly.pdbx_strand_id
1 'polypeptide(L)'
;LLWAIVFASPPTFAATTTVAEPPPVLVTGANRGLGYVWAKKYAERGWNVIATARRPADAAQLRALAGTHPRLRIELLDATDAASIDQLGTRLAGQPIDILVNNVGMLGEEDEQRLGSLDASRFDTYMRVNALSALLVTERLLPNIRAGKQKKIAGISAVVASFAAYPRIHSGLY
;
A
#
# COMPACT_ATOMS: atom_id res chain seq x y z
N LEU A 1 3.39 50.92 58.26
CA LEU A 1 3.72 49.58 57.69
C LEU A 1 2.92 49.41 56.41
N LEU A 2 3.57 49.66 55.23
CA LEU A 2 2.97 49.41 53.90
C LEU A 2 3.31 47.95 53.50
N TRP A 3 2.27 47.15 53.22
CA TRP A 3 2.40 45.83 52.62
C TRP A 3 2.31 45.95 51.09
N ALA A 4 3.38 45.63 50.37
CA ALA A 4 3.38 45.53 48.91
C ALA A 4 2.92 44.13 48.52
N ILE A 5 1.78 44.02 47.84
CA ILE A 5 1.30 42.77 47.26
C ILE A 5 1.98 42.64 45.88
N VAL A 6 2.88 41.67 45.74
CA VAL A 6 3.50 41.31 44.48
C VAL A 6 2.59 40.29 43.76
N PHE A 7 1.93 40.71 42.71
CA PHE A 7 1.20 39.79 41.81
C PHE A 7 2.23 39.06 40.92
N ALA A 8 2.48 37.80 41.23
CA ALA A 8 3.20 36.93 40.32
C ALA A 8 2.29 36.56 39.13
N SER A 9 2.66 36.91 37.92
CA SER A 9 1.97 36.49 36.70
C SER A 9 2.04 34.96 36.57
N PRO A 10 0.93 34.28 36.25
CA PRO A 10 0.96 32.81 36.04
C PRO A 10 1.85 32.46 34.83
N PRO A 11 2.53 31.31 34.88
CA PRO A 11 3.36 30.88 33.74
C PRO A 11 2.47 30.63 32.55
N THR A 12 2.78 31.28 31.43
CA THR A 12 2.13 31.05 30.15
C THR A 12 2.62 29.70 29.61
N PHE A 13 1.82 28.65 29.75
CA PHE A 13 2.07 27.40 29.06
C PHE A 13 1.84 27.61 27.55
N ALA A 14 2.90 27.71 26.78
CA ALA A 14 2.80 27.63 25.34
C ALA A 14 2.29 26.22 25.00
N ALA A 15 1.05 26.12 24.51
CA ALA A 15 0.52 24.89 23.97
C ALA A 15 1.38 24.50 22.75
N THR A 16 2.23 23.51 22.93
CA THR A 16 2.98 22.91 21.80
C THR A 16 1.94 22.20 20.94
N THR A 17 1.51 22.85 19.86
CA THR A 17 0.66 22.21 18.85
C THR A 17 1.50 21.11 18.20
N THR A 18 1.39 19.89 18.68
CA THR A 18 1.95 18.71 18.02
C THR A 18 1.22 18.56 16.69
N VAL A 19 1.85 18.98 15.59
CA VAL A 19 1.36 18.67 14.25
C VAL A 19 1.32 17.14 14.14
N ALA A 20 0.11 16.59 14.01
CA ALA A 20 -0.05 15.15 13.90
C ALA A 20 0.75 14.65 12.68
N GLU A 21 1.59 13.63 12.88
CA GLU A 21 2.31 13.03 11.76
C GLU A 21 1.33 12.53 10.69
N PRO A 22 1.64 12.82 9.40
CA PRO A 22 0.81 12.33 8.30
C PRO A 22 0.66 10.81 8.34
N PRO A 23 -0.57 10.29 8.08
CA PRO A 23 -0.82 8.86 8.17
C PRO A 23 -0.01 8.08 7.11
N PRO A 24 0.55 6.92 7.46
CA PRO A 24 1.29 6.09 6.52
C PRO A 24 0.40 5.14 5.72
N VAL A 25 0.65 5.05 4.41
CA VAL A 25 0.01 4.09 3.50
C VAL A 25 1.06 3.31 2.73
N LEU A 26 0.85 2.00 2.60
CA LEU A 26 1.65 1.15 1.72
C LEU A 26 0.81 0.72 0.52
N VAL A 27 1.34 0.93 -0.69
CA VAL A 27 0.69 0.51 -1.95
C VAL A 27 1.57 -0.50 -2.67
N THR A 28 1.07 -1.71 -2.89
CA THR A 28 1.82 -2.73 -3.62
C THR A 28 1.66 -2.54 -5.13
N GLY A 29 2.78 -2.75 -5.89
CA GLY A 29 2.76 -2.63 -7.35
C GLY A 29 2.47 -1.22 -7.86
N ALA A 30 3.09 -0.21 -7.25
CA ALA A 30 2.82 1.22 -7.51
C ALA A 30 3.55 1.80 -8.74
N ASN A 31 4.27 1.00 -9.53
CA ASN A 31 5.07 1.49 -10.66
C ASN A 31 4.24 1.89 -11.89
N ARG A 32 2.99 1.46 -12.01
CA ARG A 32 2.07 1.74 -13.13
C ARG A 32 0.60 1.55 -12.75
N GLY A 33 -0.29 1.93 -13.68
CA GLY A 33 -1.73 1.65 -13.57
C GLY A 33 -2.36 2.22 -12.30
N LEU A 34 -3.31 1.49 -11.72
CA LEU A 34 -4.04 1.91 -10.53
C LEU A 34 -3.13 2.09 -9.31
N GLY A 35 -2.11 1.23 -9.13
CA GLY A 35 -1.16 1.38 -8.03
C GLY A 35 -0.42 2.72 -8.06
N TYR A 36 0.00 3.17 -9.24
CA TYR A 36 0.59 4.50 -9.41
C TYR A 36 -0.41 5.62 -9.07
N VAL A 37 -1.64 5.50 -9.55
CA VAL A 37 -2.70 6.50 -9.26
C VAL A 37 -2.96 6.59 -7.76
N TRP A 38 -3.04 5.46 -7.05
CA TRP A 38 -3.19 5.43 -5.60
C TRP A 38 -2.00 6.10 -4.89
N ALA A 39 -0.77 5.72 -5.24
CA ALA A 39 0.44 6.31 -4.65
C ALA A 39 0.46 7.84 -4.84
N LYS A 40 0.14 8.31 -6.07
CA LYS A 40 0.05 9.73 -6.40
C LYS A 40 -1.02 10.44 -5.58
N LYS A 41 -2.24 9.90 -5.50
CA LYS A 41 -3.36 10.51 -4.78
C LYS A 41 -3.09 10.64 -3.27
N TYR A 42 -2.44 9.65 -2.66
CA TYR A 42 -2.02 9.75 -1.26
C TYR A 42 -0.89 10.75 -1.07
N ALA A 43 0.10 10.79 -1.97
CA ALA A 43 1.20 11.76 -1.94
C ALA A 43 0.69 13.20 -2.07
N GLU A 44 -0.21 13.48 -3.01
CA GLU A 44 -0.87 14.78 -3.19
C GLU A 44 -1.65 15.24 -1.95
N ARG A 45 -2.14 14.30 -1.12
CA ARG A 45 -2.82 14.58 0.15
C ARG A 45 -1.86 14.71 1.33
N GLY A 46 -0.56 14.66 1.09
CA GLY A 46 0.48 14.84 2.12
C GLY A 46 0.70 13.62 3.02
N TRP A 47 0.24 12.42 2.63
CA TRP A 47 0.46 11.18 3.38
C TRP A 47 1.92 10.72 3.31
N ASN A 48 2.32 9.91 4.28
CA ASN A 48 3.57 9.16 4.20
C ASN A 48 3.33 7.93 3.31
N VAL A 49 3.85 7.94 2.08
CA VAL A 49 3.58 6.88 1.10
C VAL A 49 4.76 5.93 0.97
N ILE A 50 4.50 4.64 1.16
CA ILE A 50 5.42 3.55 0.86
C ILE A 50 4.90 2.90 -0.44
N ALA A 51 5.52 3.24 -1.55
CA ALA A 51 5.15 2.74 -2.86
C ALA A 51 6.09 1.60 -3.26
N THR A 52 5.57 0.41 -3.60
CA THR A 52 6.45 -0.71 -3.93
C THR A 52 6.49 -1.02 -5.42
N ALA A 53 7.65 -1.50 -5.89
CA ALA A 53 7.87 -1.96 -7.24
C ALA A 53 8.84 -3.14 -7.25
N ARG A 54 8.69 -4.08 -8.21
CA ARG A 54 9.63 -5.20 -8.38
C ARG A 54 11.03 -4.74 -8.80
N ARG A 55 11.09 -3.68 -9.59
CA ARG A 55 12.32 -3.05 -10.06
C ARG A 55 12.23 -1.54 -9.89
N PRO A 56 12.57 -1.01 -8.70
CA PRO A 56 12.48 0.43 -8.42
C PRO A 56 13.30 1.29 -9.40
N ALA A 57 14.45 0.78 -9.86
CA ALA A 57 15.30 1.48 -10.84
C ALA A 57 14.58 1.74 -12.17
N ASP A 58 13.70 0.82 -12.59
CA ASP A 58 12.97 0.90 -13.87
C ASP A 58 11.65 1.69 -13.74
N ALA A 59 11.24 2.04 -12.52
CA ALA A 59 9.98 2.72 -12.24
C ALA A 59 10.09 4.26 -12.45
N ALA A 60 10.35 4.70 -13.68
CA ALA A 60 10.66 6.09 -13.99
C ALA A 60 9.57 7.08 -13.52
N GLN A 61 8.28 6.79 -13.77
CA GLN A 61 7.17 7.65 -13.35
C GLN A 61 7.08 7.73 -11.81
N LEU A 62 7.27 6.60 -11.11
CA LEU A 62 7.22 6.56 -9.65
C LEU A 62 8.41 7.32 -9.04
N ARG A 63 9.59 7.22 -9.64
CA ARG A 63 10.77 7.99 -9.22
C ARG A 63 10.58 9.49 -9.43
N ALA A 64 10.01 9.90 -10.57
CA ALA A 64 9.69 11.30 -10.81
C ALA A 64 8.69 11.84 -9.77
N LEU A 65 7.67 11.04 -9.41
CA LEU A 65 6.71 11.38 -8.36
C LEU A 65 7.41 11.52 -7.00
N ALA A 66 8.30 10.60 -6.65
CA ALA A 66 9.07 10.66 -5.40
C ALA A 66 9.96 11.91 -5.33
N GLY A 67 10.52 12.34 -6.47
CA GLY A 67 11.32 13.56 -6.56
C GLY A 67 10.56 14.85 -6.24
N THR A 68 9.24 14.85 -6.39
CA THR A 68 8.37 16.02 -6.11
C THR A 68 7.56 15.87 -4.80
N HIS A 69 7.57 14.67 -4.19
CA HIS A 69 6.82 14.40 -2.96
C HIS A 69 7.76 13.75 -1.91
N PRO A 70 8.38 14.54 -1.03
CA PRO A 70 9.43 14.06 -0.11
C PRO A 70 8.94 13.02 0.91
N ARG A 71 7.62 12.89 1.08
CA ARG A 71 6.99 11.85 1.94
C ARG A 71 6.66 10.56 1.19
N LEU A 72 6.99 10.46 -0.10
CA LEU A 72 6.87 9.23 -0.86
C LEU A 72 8.24 8.57 -0.98
N ARG A 73 8.34 7.33 -0.54
CA ARG A 73 9.52 6.49 -0.76
C ARG A 73 9.15 5.24 -1.56
N ILE A 74 10.13 4.76 -2.28
CA ILE A 74 9.97 3.56 -3.11
C ILE A 74 10.70 2.40 -2.44
N GLU A 75 9.98 1.29 -2.25
CA GLU A 75 10.52 0.05 -1.69
C GLU A 75 10.51 -1.06 -2.74
N LEU A 76 11.51 -1.92 -2.70
CA LEU A 76 11.55 -3.13 -3.52
C LEU A 76 10.58 -4.16 -2.94
N LEU A 77 9.70 -4.68 -3.80
CA LEU A 77 8.84 -5.81 -3.49
C LEU A 77 8.54 -6.59 -4.77
N ASP A 78 8.96 -7.84 -4.83
CA ASP A 78 8.31 -8.86 -5.64
C ASP A 78 7.31 -9.59 -4.75
N ALA A 79 6.03 -9.35 -4.98
CA ALA A 79 4.96 -9.92 -4.16
C ALA A 79 4.75 -11.44 -4.40
N THR A 80 5.44 -12.02 -5.39
CA THR A 80 5.42 -13.46 -5.68
C THR A 80 6.60 -14.21 -5.08
N ASP A 81 7.58 -13.49 -4.52
CA ASP A 81 8.78 -14.03 -3.89
C ASP A 81 8.74 -13.85 -2.37
N ALA A 82 8.69 -14.96 -1.64
CA ALA A 82 8.66 -14.97 -0.18
C ALA A 82 9.86 -14.25 0.44
N ALA A 83 11.06 -14.42 -0.11
CA ALA A 83 12.25 -13.75 0.38
C ALA A 83 12.16 -12.22 0.23
N SER A 84 11.61 -11.74 -0.89
CA SER A 84 11.36 -10.31 -1.12
C SER A 84 10.35 -9.74 -0.13
N ILE A 85 9.28 -10.49 0.17
CA ILE A 85 8.27 -10.12 1.16
C ILE A 85 8.88 -10.02 2.56
N ASP A 86 9.69 -11.01 2.95
CA ASP A 86 10.38 -11.03 4.25
C ASP A 86 11.35 -9.86 4.40
N GLN A 87 12.13 -9.58 3.37
CA GLN A 87 13.04 -8.45 3.34
C GLN A 87 12.29 -7.12 3.47
N LEU A 88 11.17 -6.94 2.78
CA LEU A 88 10.33 -5.74 2.95
C LEU A 88 9.88 -5.61 4.40
N GLY A 89 9.34 -6.67 5.00
CA GLY A 89 8.93 -6.65 6.39
C GLY A 89 10.06 -6.32 7.36
N THR A 90 11.28 -6.78 7.08
CA THR A 90 12.47 -6.44 7.86
C THR A 90 12.83 -4.96 7.74
N ARG A 91 12.82 -4.39 6.52
CA ARG A 91 13.07 -2.96 6.32
C ARG A 91 12.02 -2.06 6.97
N LEU A 92 10.78 -2.55 7.09
CA LEU A 92 9.67 -1.81 7.69
C LEU A 92 9.45 -2.14 9.17
N ALA A 93 10.33 -2.91 9.81
CA ALA A 93 10.18 -3.32 11.21
C ALA A 93 9.94 -2.11 12.12
N GLY A 94 8.91 -2.18 12.97
CA GLY A 94 8.54 -1.12 13.91
C GLY A 94 7.85 0.11 13.29
N GLN A 95 7.72 0.19 11.95
CA GLN A 95 7.05 1.31 11.30
C GLN A 95 5.54 1.05 11.21
N PRO A 96 4.67 1.94 11.71
CA PRO A 96 3.23 1.77 11.59
C PRO A 96 2.77 1.92 10.13
N ILE A 97 1.72 1.18 9.77
CA ILE A 97 1.02 1.30 8.48
C ILE A 97 -0.48 1.44 8.78
N ASP A 98 -1.04 2.58 8.42
CA ASP A 98 -2.46 2.85 8.63
C ASP A 98 -3.34 2.14 7.59
N ILE A 99 -2.85 2.11 6.34
CA ILE A 99 -3.56 1.48 5.22
C ILE A 99 -2.57 0.64 4.40
N LEU A 100 -2.88 -0.65 4.23
CA LEU A 100 -2.23 -1.51 3.23
C LEU A 100 -3.16 -1.60 2.02
N VAL A 101 -2.67 -1.21 0.83
CA VAL A 101 -3.37 -1.38 -0.45
C VAL A 101 -2.71 -2.53 -1.22
N ASN A 102 -3.33 -3.70 -1.20
CA ASN A 102 -2.97 -4.84 -2.03
C ASN A 102 -3.48 -4.61 -3.46
N ASN A 103 -2.59 -4.11 -4.32
CA ASN A 103 -2.91 -3.75 -5.69
C ASN A 103 -2.18 -4.62 -6.72
N VAL A 104 -1.14 -5.37 -6.31
CA VAL A 104 -0.48 -6.31 -7.23
C VAL A 104 -1.51 -7.26 -7.82
N GLY A 105 -1.50 -7.35 -9.15
CA GLY A 105 -2.36 -8.24 -9.90
C GLY A 105 -1.87 -8.36 -11.34
N MET A 106 -2.29 -9.41 -11.99
CA MET A 106 -2.07 -9.63 -13.42
C MET A 106 -3.34 -10.12 -14.09
N LEU A 107 -3.54 -9.67 -15.31
CA LEU A 107 -4.54 -10.16 -16.24
C LEU A 107 -3.83 -11.03 -17.24
N GLY A 108 -4.32 -12.25 -17.48
CA GLY A 108 -3.82 -13.11 -18.54
C GLY A 108 -4.35 -12.72 -19.91
N GLU A 109 -3.79 -13.33 -20.95
CA GLU A 109 -4.31 -13.19 -22.29
C GLU A 109 -5.69 -13.88 -22.39
N GLU A 110 -6.58 -13.32 -23.20
CA GLU A 110 -7.97 -13.84 -23.34
C GLU A 110 -8.00 -15.30 -23.79
N ASP A 111 -7.09 -15.68 -24.70
CA ASP A 111 -7.03 -17.03 -25.21
C ASP A 111 -6.58 -18.06 -24.16
N GLU A 112 -5.82 -17.64 -23.17
CA GLU A 112 -5.36 -18.48 -22.06
C GLU A 112 -6.45 -18.81 -21.05
N GLN A 113 -7.57 -18.08 -21.09
CA GLN A 113 -8.65 -18.15 -20.13
C GLN A 113 -9.89 -18.90 -20.64
N ARG A 114 -9.82 -19.45 -21.85
CA ARG A 114 -10.92 -20.20 -22.45
C ARG A 114 -10.90 -21.66 -22.02
N LEU A 115 -12.10 -22.25 -21.90
CA LEU A 115 -12.22 -23.71 -21.72
C LEU A 115 -11.60 -24.42 -22.91
N GLY A 116 -10.67 -25.38 -22.62
CA GLY A 116 -9.91 -26.10 -23.63
C GLY A 116 -8.49 -25.59 -23.86
N SER A 117 -8.15 -24.37 -23.40
CA SER A 117 -6.81 -23.82 -23.42
C SER A 117 -6.16 -23.67 -22.03
N LEU A 118 -6.76 -24.27 -21.01
CA LEU A 118 -6.34 -24.13 -19.63
C LEU A 118 -4.97 -24.81 -19.42
N ASP A 119 -3.98 -24.03 -18.98
CA ASP A 119 -2.66 -24.49 -18.59
C ASP A 119 -2.51 -24.38 -17.05
N ALA A 120 -2.22 -25.51 -16.39
CA ALA A 120 -2.12 -25.58 -14.94
C ALA A 120 -1.02 -24.67 -14.38
N SER A 121 0.11 -24.54 -15.07
CA SER A 121 1.22 -23.70 -14.58
C SER A 121 0.89 -22.20 -14.66
N ARG A 122 0.13 -21.81 -15.67
CA ARG A 122 -0.39 -20.45 -15.81
C ARG A 122 -1.46 -20.16 -14.75
N PHE A 123 -2.37 -21.10 -14.52
CA PHE A 123 -3.36 -20.99 -13.45
C PHE A 123 -2.68 -20.79 -12.09
N ASP A 124 -1.66 -21.60 -11.77
CA ASP A 124 -0.88 -21.45 -10.54
C ASP A 124 -0.22 -20.07 -10.46
N THR A 125 0.27 -19.54 -11.57
CA THR A 125 0.85 -18.19 -11.64
C THR A 125 -0.20 -17.13 -11.34
N TYR A 126 -1.41 -17.22 -11.92
CA TYR A 126 -2.49 -16.28 -11.65
C TYR A 126 -2.92 -16.32 -10.19
N MET A 127 -3.10 -17.51 -9.63
CA MET A 127 -3.48 -17.68 -8.22
C MET A 127 -2.38 -17.16 -7.28
N ARG A 128 -1.12 -17.40 -7.61
CA ARG A 128 0.01 -16.84 -6.84
C ARG A 128 0.03 -15.33 -6.85
N VAL A 129 -0.14 -14.71 -8.02
CA VAL A 129 -0.08 -13.24 -8.16
C VAL A 129 -1.34 -12.58 -7.61
N ASN A 130 -2.54 -13.08 -7.97
CA ASN A 130 -3.78 -12.35 -7.68
C ASN A 130 -4.37 -12.66 -6.30
N ALA A 131 -4.05 -13.83 -5.72
CA ALA A 131 -4.61 -14.24 -4.43
C ALA A 131 -3.53 -14.41 -3.36
N LEU A 132 -2.58 -15.33 -3.56
CA LEU A 132 -1.62 -15.70 -2.53
C LEU A 132 -0.71 -14.54 -2.14
N SER A 133 -0.26 -13.72 -3.10
CA SER A 133 0.63 -12.60 -2.84
C SER A 133 0.03 -11.60 -1.86
N ALA A 134 -1.26 -11.28 -2.01
CA ALA A 134 -1.96 -10.36 -1.12
C ALA A 134 -2.03 -10.89 0.32
N LEU A 135 -2.25 -12.20 0.47
CA LEU A 135 -2.28 -12.84 1.79
C LEU A 135 -0.90 -12.83 2.45
N LEU A 136 0.15 -13.24 1.73
CA LEU A 136 1.52 -13.30 2.27
C LEU A 136 2.05 -11.90 2.64
N VAL A 137 1.83 -10.89 1.80
CA VAL A 137 2.21 -9.50 2.11
C VAL A 137 1.45 -9.00 3.33
N THR A 138 0.15 -9.28 3.41
CA THR A 138 -0.68 -8.89 4.57
C THR A 138 -0.19 -9.55 5.85
N GLU A 139 0.05 -10.85 5.82
CA GLU A 139 0.54 -11.61 6.97
C GLU A 139 1.88 -11.07 7.46
N ARG A 140 2.82 -10.85 6.55
CA ARG A 140 4.16 -10.33 6.88
C ARG A 140 4.13 -8.93 7.47
N LEU A 141 3.22 -8.07 7.01
CA LEU A 141 3.08 -6.69 7.47
C LEU A 141 2.03 -6.51 8.59
N LEU A 142 1.44 -7.60 9.07
CA LEU A 142 0.40 -7.53 10.11
C LEU A 142 0.85 -6.80 11.38
N PRO A 143 2.09 -6.96 11.89
CA PRO A 143 2.59 -6.18 13.02
C PRO A 143 2.57 -4.66 12.75
N ASN A 144 2.97 -4.25 11.53
CA ASN A 144 2.97 -2.85 11.11
C ASN A 144 1.55 -2.28 11.04
N ILE A 145 0.60 -3.05 10.50
CA ILE A 145 -0.82 -2.66 10.39
C ILE A 145 -1.45 -2.54 11.78
N ARG A 146 -1.14 -3.49 12.69
CA ARG A 146 -1.62 -3.43 14.09
C ARG A 146 -1.10 -2.21 14.83
N ALA A 147 0.11 -1.75 14.52
CA ALA A 147 0.70 -0.53 15.08
C ALA A 147 0.12 0.74 14.48
N GLY A 148 -0.49 0.67 13.30
CA GLY A 148 -1.16 1.81 12.64
C GLY A 148 -2.41 2.26 13.37
N LYS A 149 -2.83 3.51 13.11
CA LYS A 149 -4.03 4.09 13.73
C LYS A 149 -5.32 3.62 13.05
N GLN A 150 -5.36 3.58 11.72
CA GLN A 150 -6.57 3.22 10.95
C GLN A 150 -6.77 1.71 10.78
N LYS A 151 -5.69 0.92 10.73
CA LYS A 151 -5.69 -0.56 10.65
C LYS A 151 -6.54 -1.09 9.50
N LYS A 152 -6.36 -0.50 8.30
CA LYS A 152 -7.14 -0.85 7.11
C LYS A 152 -6.32 -1.68 6.14
N ILE A 153 -6.97 -2.68 5.56
CA ILE A 153 -6.46 -3.48 4.45
C ILE A 153 -7.45 -3.36 3.30
N ALA A 154 -6.99 -2.92 2.15
CA ALA A 154 -7.77 -2.82 0.93
C ALA A 154 -7.19 -3.77 -0.13
N GLY A 155 -8.02 -4.62 -0.71
CA GLY A 155 -7.69 -5.42 -1.87
C GLY A 155 -8.29 -4.79 -3.13
N ILE A 156 -7.50 -4.64 -4.17
CA ILE A 156 -8.02 -4.22 -5.48
C ILE A 156 -8.52 -5.45 -6.22
N SER A 157 -9.80 -5.44 -6.51
CA SER A 157 -10.49 -6.47 -7.29
C SER A 157 -11.00 -5.88 -8.61
N ALA A 158 -11.64 -6.69 -9.42
CA ALA A 158 -12.20 -6.29 -10.70
C ALA A 158 -13.74 -6.48 -10.72
N VAL A 159 -14.41 -5.74 -11.58
CA VAL A 159 -15.88 -5.86 -11.77
C VAL A 159 -16.27 -7.29 -12.17
N VAL A 160 -15.41 -7.98 -12.91
CA VAL A 160 -15.60 -9.38 -13.33
C VAL A 160 -15.65 -10.36 -12.14
N ALA A 161 -15.19 -9.98 -10.96
CA ALA A 161 -15.33 -10.78 -9.73
C ALA A 161 -16.71 -10.67 -9.08
N SER A 162 -17.62 -9.87 -9.62
CA SER A 162 -18.96 -9.67 -9.09
C SER A 162 -20.00 -10.46 -9.90
N PHE A 163 -20.57 -11.51 -9.32
CA PHE A 163 -21.66 -12.27 -9.94
C PHE A 163 -22.88 -11.41 -10.26
N ALA A 164 -23.17 -10.37 -9.48
CA ALA A 164 -24.30 -9.49 -9.70
C ALA A 164 -24.06 -8.47 -10.83
N ALA A 165 -22.83 -7.97 -10.94
CA ALA A 165 -22.47 -6.96 -11.94
C ALA A 165 -22.14 -7.57 -13.32
N TYR A 166 -21.70 -8.85 -13.35
CA TYR A 166 -21.28 -9.54 -14.57
C TYR A 166 -21.95 -10.91 -14.72
N PRO A 167 -23.25 -10.96 -14.96
CA PRO A 167 -23.97 -12.23 -15.10
C PRO A 167 -23.59 -13.01 -16.38
N ARG A 168 -22.80 -12.43 -17.29
CA ARG A 168 -22.38 -13.01 -18.57
C ARG A 168 -20.84 -12.99 -18.71
N ILE A 169 -20.14 -13.55 -17.73
CA ILE A 169 -18.69 -13.68 -17.84
C ILE A 169 -18.39 -14.80 -18.83
N HIS A 170 -17.69 -14.46 -19.91
CA HIS A 170 -17.28 -15.42 -20.94
C HIS A 170 -15.88 -16.00 -20.70
N SER A 171 -15.14 -15.51 -19.70
CA SER A 171 -13.80 -15.99 -19.32
C SER A 171 -13.83 -16.62 -17.92
N GLY A 172 -13.34 -17.85 -17.81
CA GLY A 172 -13.52 -18.72 -16.64
C GLY A 172 -12.43 -18.63 -15.55
N LEU A 173 -11.47 -17.70 -15.60
CA LEU A 173 -10.30 -17.68 -14.71
C LEU A 173 -10.23 -16.47 -13.77
N TYR A 174 -11.34 -15.81 -13.48
CA TYR A 174 -11.42 -14.77 -12.46
C TYR A 174 -12.30 -15.17 -11.30
#